data_9b67b1a57685d8e1491f1d92aec77ef0
#
_entry.id   9b67b1a57685d8e1491f1d92aec77ef0
#
_cell.length_a   1.000
_cell.length_b   1.000
_cell.length_c   1.000
_cell.angle_alpha   90.00
_cell.angle_beta   90.00
_cell.angle_gamma   90.00
#
_symmetry.space_group_name_H-M   'P 1'
#
loop_
_entity.id
_entity.type
_entity.pdbx_description
1 polymer ?
#
loop_
_entity_poly.entity_id
_entity_poly.type
_entity_poly.pdbx_seq_one_letter_code
_entity_poly.pdbx_strand_id
1 'polypeptide(L)'
;MTHPALKMYNYHVWANGVIIDRLKELPKEVYYKEIQSGFSSVSKVLSHIYLTDYAWFDIISGKSMNDAMAVTNQLREQVETKSIEEMKKIFQDLSERNKALLNSQEDIEKLIVVDNPYAGLLETSISESVLHVVTHGSYHRGNIATMLRQMGHTSVMQDFGLYLYSK
;
A
#
# COMPACT_ATOMS: atom_id res chain seq x y z
N MET A 1 -19.45 -16.67 1.26
CA MET A 1 -18.26 -16.32 2.09
C MET A 1 -17.37 -15.40 1.26
N THR A 2 -16.83 -14.34 1.85
CA THR A 2 -15.93 -13.42 1.14
C THR A 2 -14.62 -14.13 0.83
N HIS A 3 -14.11 -14.00 -0.40
CA HIS A 3 -12.83 -14.58 -0.82
C HIS A 3 -11.68 -14.13 0.12
N PRO A 4 -10.74 -15.03 0.50
CA PRO A 4 -9.64 -14.68 1.41
C PRO A 4 -8.81 -13.47 0.98
N ALA A 5 -8.51 -13.32 -0.32
CA ALA A 5 -7.77 -12.16 -0.84
C ALA A 5 -8.52 -10.84 -0.61
N LEU A 6 -9.85 -10.80 -0.76
CA LEU A 6 -10.66 -9.61 -0.44
C LEU A 6 -10.62 -9.28 1.05
N LYS A 7 -10.67 -10.30 1.91
CA LYS A 7 -10.51 -10.12 3.36
C LYS A 7 -9.13 -9.55 3.69
N MET A 8 -8.09 -10.05 3.05
CA MET A 8 -6.71 -9.56 3.22
C MET A 8 -6.55 -8.13 2.69
N TYR A 9 -7.20 -7.78 1.59
CA TYR A 9 -7.20 -6.39 1.12
C TYR A 9 -7.90 -5.44 2.11
N ASN A 10 -9.02 -5.84 2.70
CA ASN A 10 -9.68 -5.05 3.74
C ASN A 10 -8.77 -4.87 4.98
N TYR A 11 -8.03 -5.91 5.37
CA TYR A 11 -6.99 -5.80 6.40
C TYR A 11 -5.91 -4.77 6.00
N HIS A 12 -5.42 -4.82 4.75
CA HIS A 12 -4.40 -3.89 4.26
C HIS A 12 -4.86 -2.43 4.37
N VAL A 13 -6.11 -2.14 3.95
CA VAL A 13 -6.71 -0.81 4.07
C VAL A 13 -6.81 -0.37 5.53
N TRP A 14 -7.29 -1.24 6.42
CA TRP A 14 -7.36 -0.97 7.85
C TRP A 14 -5.98 -0.69 8.44
N ALA A 15 -4.98 -1.51 8.15
CA ALA A 15 -3.63 -1.37 8.67
C ALA A 15 -2.93 -0.09 8.18
N ASN A 16 -3.15 0.31 6.92
CA ASN A 16 -2.69 1.60 6.41
C ASN A 16 -3.35 2.76 7.17
N GLY A 17 -4.66 2.67 7.45
CA GLY A 17 -5.37 3.65 8.26
C GLY A 17 -4.80 3.78 9.67
N VAL A 18 -4.56 2.65 10.34
CA VAL A 18 -4.00 2.62 11.70
C VAL A 18 -2.63 3.29 11.78
N ILE A 19 -1.73 3.00 10.83
CA ILE A 19 -0.39 3.63 10.84
C ILE A 19 -0.47 5.12 10.49
N ILE A 20 -1.33 5.52 9.57
CA ILE A 20 -1.55 6.93 9.21
C ILE A 20 -2.10 7.71 10.41
N ASP A 21 -3.08 7.16 11.12
CA ASP A 21 -3.65 7.81 12.31
C ASP A 21 -2.58 7.94 13.42
N ARG A 22 -1.72 6.94 13.61
CA ARG A 22 -0.57 7.06 14.51
C ARG A 22 0.38 8.18 14.11
N LEU A 23 0.70 8.31 12.81
CA LEU A 23 1.58 9.37 12.31
C LEU A 23 0.99 10.77 12.54
N LYS A 24 -0.33 10.92 12.50
CA LYS A 24 -1.02 12.20 12.80
C LYS A 24 -0.93 12.63 14.27
N GLU A 25 -0.76 11.68 15.19
CA GLU A 25 -0.57 11.97 16.62
C GLU A 25 0.85 12.45 16.95
N LEU A 26 1.80 12.25 16.04
CA LEU A 26 3.21 12.60 16.22
C LEU A 26 3.50 14.03 15.74
N PRO A 27 4.59 14.64 16.21
CA PRO A 27 5.06 15.91 15.63
C PRO A 27 5.25 15.79 14.12
N LYS A 28 4.81 16.80 13.37
CA LYS A 28 4.84 16.77 11.88
C LYS A 28 6.25 16.53 11.32
N GLU A 29 7.27 16.96 12.02
CA GLU A 29 8.67 16.79 11.65
C GLU A 29 9.08 15.32 11.56
N VAL A 30 8.47 14.45 12.39
CA VAL A 30 8.76 13.00 12.42
C VAL A 30 8.47 12.35 11.07
N TYR A 31 7.42 12.82 10.39
CA TYR A 31 6.99 12.28 9.11
C TYR A 31 8.01 12.50 7.98
N TYR A 32 8.69 13.66 7.99
CA TYR A 32 9.68 14.05 6.96
C TYR A 32 11.13 13.87 7.41
N LYS A 33 11.36 13.58 8.70
CA LYS A 33 12.72 13.50 9.27
C LYS A 33 13.56 12.49 8.51
N GLU A 34 14.71 12.93 8.04
CA GLU A 34 15.67 12.05 7.41
C GLU A 34 16.36 11.16 8.45
N ILE A 35 16.41 9.88 8.16
CA ILE A 35 17.13 8.87 8.95
C ILE A 35 17.87 7.91 8.03
N GLN A 36 18.90 7.28 8.55
CA GLN A 36 19.64 6.25 7.83
C GLN A 36 18.87 4.91 7.89
N SER A 37 18.14 4.62 6.82
CA SER A 37 17.33 3.41 6.67
C SER A 37 17.19 3.07 5.18
N GLY A 38 16.52 1.98 4.83
CA GLY A 38 16.22 1.62 3.43
C GLY A 38 15.47 2.70 2.66
N PHE A 39 14.66 3.49 3.37
CA PHE A 39 14.07 4.75 2.89
C PHE A 39 14.57 5.89 3.80
N SER A 40 14.80 7.06 3.23
CA SER A 40 15.34 8.17 4.00
C SER A 40 14.31 8.88 4.90
N SER A 41 13.00 8.63 4.76
CA SER A 41 11.97 9.19 5.64
C SER A 41 10.70 8.32 5.65
N VAL A 42 9.87 8.51 6.66
CA VAL A 42 8.56 7.85 6.77
C VAL A 42 7.65 8.26 5.62
N SER A 43 7.67 9.53 5.19
CA SER A 43 6.90 10.02 4.05
C SER A 43 7.20 9.25 2.78
N LYS A 44 8.47 8.93 2.52
CA LYS A 44 8.87 8.16 1.33
C LYS A 44 8.42 6.70 1.39
N VAL A 45 8.44 6.08 2.57
CA VAL A 45 7.89 4.71 2.74
C VAL A 45 6.39 4.71 2.48
N LEU A 46 5.66 5.64 3.08
CA LEU A 46 4.20 5.69 2.93
C LEU A 46 3.80 6.00 1.48
N SER A 47 4.52 6.90 0.82
CA SER A 47 4.35 7.19 -0.61
C SER A 47 4.63 5.96 -1.48
N HIS A 48 5.65 5.18 -1.14
CA HIS A 48 5.97 3.95 -1.85
C HIS A 48 4.84 2.89 -1.73
N ILE A 49 4.28 2.72 -0.54
CA ILE A 49 3.11 1.83 -0.36
C ILE A 49 1.96 2.29 -1.26
N TYR A 50 1.61 3.57 -1.22
CA TYR A 50 0.54 4.14 -2.03
C TYR A 50 0.76 3.94 -3.54
N LEU A 51 1.95 4.25 -4.04
CA LEU A 51 2.29 4.15 -5.46
C LEU A 51 2.32 2.70 -5.94
N THR A 52 2.74 1.76 -5.09
CA THR A 52 2.70 0.33 -5.41
C THR A 52 1.26 -0.18 -5.48
N ASP A 53 0.41 0.19 -4.51
CA ASP A 53 -1.01 -0.14 -4.54
C ASP A 53 -1.66 0.42 -5.83
N TYR A 54 -1.35 1.68 -6.17
CA TYR A 54 -1.85 2.32 -7.38
C TYR A 54 -1.46 1.54 -8.64
N ALA A 55 -0.17 1.22 -8.80
CA ALA A 55 0.35 0.51 -9.97
C ALA A 55 -0.25 -0.88 -10.14
N TRP A 56 -0.28 -1.68 -9.08
CA TRP A 56 -0.81 -3.04 -9.16
C TRP A 56 -2.31 -3.09 -9.46
N PHE A 57 -3.10 -2.15 -8.94
CA PHE A 57 -4.51 -2.08 -9.29
C PHE A 57 -4.75 -1.57 -10.71
N ASP A 58 -3.87 -0.75 -11.26
CA ASP A 58 -3.87 -0.42 -12.68
C ASP A 58 -3.56 -1.66 -13.54
N ILE A 59 -2.58 -2.50 -13.13
CA ILE A 59 -2.29 -3.78 -13.80
C ILE A 59 -3.48 -4.74 -13.72
N ILE A 60 -4.10 -4.90 -12.56
CA ILE A 60 -5.32 -5.71 -12.37
C ILE A 60 -6.46 -5.21 -13.28
N SER A 61 -6.53 -3.91 -13.53
CA SER A 61 -7.52 -3.32 -14.45
C SER A 61 -7.21 -3.53 -15.95
N GLY A 62 -6.04 -4.13 -16.27
CA GLY A 62 -5.62 -4.47 -17.62
C GLY A 62 -4.57 -3.53 -18.24
N LYS A 63 -4.00 -2.59 -17.49
CA LYS A 63 -2.88 -1.78 -17.98
C LYS A 63 -1.58 -2.60 -17.98
N SER A 64 -0.65 -2.26 -18.88
CA SER A 64 0.69 -2.83 -18.83
C SER A 64 1.45 -2.39 -17.60
N MET A 65 2.41 -3.19 -17.12
CA MET A 65 3.28 -2.78 -16.01
C MET A 65 4.10 -1.53 -16.38
N ASN A 66 4.56 -1.42 -17.62
CA ASN A 66 5.31 -0.25 -18.08
C ASN A 66 4.47 1.04 -17.99
N ASP A 67 3.21 1.01 -18.39
CA ASP A 67 2.31 2.17 -18.28
C ASP A 67 2.02 2.51 -16.82
N ALA A 68 1.73 1.50 -16.00
CA ALA A 68 1.49 1.70 -14.57
C ALA A 68 2.71 2.30 -13.86
N MET A 69 3.92 1.82 -14.16
CA MET A 69 5.17 2.37 -13.63
C MET A 69 5.43 3.79 -14.12
N ALA A 70 5.17 4.09 -15.40
CA ALA A 70 5.34 5.44 -15.95
C ALA A 70 4.46 6.45 -15.21
N VAL A 71 3.19 6.12 -14.96
CA VAL A 71 2.26 6.96 -14.19
C VAL A 71 2.74 7.16 -12.75
N THR A 72 3.14 6.11 -12.05
CA THR A 72 3.60 6.23 -10.66
C THR A 72 4.91 7.00 -10.53
N ASN A 73 5.81 6.90 -11.52
CA ASN A 73 7.03 7.71 -11.56
C ASN A 73 6.73 9.20 -11.71
N GLN A 74 5.75 9.57 -12.54
CA GLN A 74 5.30 10.95 -12.69
C GLN A 74 4.65 11.49 -11.41
N LEU A 75 3.92 10.66 -10.67
CA LEU A 75 3.23 11.04 -9.44
C LEU A 75 4.15 11.08 -8.21
N ARG A 76 5.32 10.44 -8.27
CA ARG A 76 6.20 10.20 -7.12
C ARG A 76 6.50 11.46 -6.31
N GLU A 77 7.04 12.50 -6.96
CA GLU A 77 7.42 13.74 -6.28
C GLU A 77 6.21 14.41 -5.61
N GLN A 78 5.10 14.46 -6.33
CA GLN A 78 3.85 15.04 -5.81
C GLN A 78 3.33 14.27 -4.60
N VAL A 79 3.43 12.93 -4.59
CA VAL A 79 2.97 12.10 -3.49
C VAL A 79 3.91 12.20 -2.29
N GLU A 80 5.23 12.22 -2.50
CA GLU A 80 6.24 12.32 -1.44
C GLU A 80 6.19 13.65 -0.67
N THR A 81 5.67 14.71 -1.28
CA THR A 81 5.54 16.04 -0.66
C THR A 81 4.19 16.27 0.06
N LYS A 82 3.25 15.33 -0.05
CA LYS A 82 1.94 15.45 0.61
C LYS A 82 2.04 15.41 2.12
N SER A 83 1.21 16.20 2.78
CA SER A 83 0.99 16.11 4.23
C SER A 83 0.34 14.77 4.61
N ILE A 84 0.44 14.40 5.88
CA ILE A 84 -0.17 13.16 6.37
C ILE A 84 -1.70 13.18 6.24
N GLU A 85 -2.33 14.35 6.34
CA GLU A 85 -3.76 14.55 6.12
C GLU A 85 -4.15 14.29 4.67
N GLU A 86 -3.37 14.84 3.72
CA GLU A 86 -3.56 14.59 2.29
C GLU A 86 -3.31 13.11 1.95
N MET A 87 -2.27 12.50 2.56
CA MET A 87 -2.01 11.06 2.39
C MET A 87 -3.19 10.23 2.87
N LYS A 88 -3.78 10.54 4.03
CA LYS A 88 -4.99 9.85 4.52
C LYS A 88 -6.10 9.89 3.47
N LYS A 89 -6.34 11.07 2.90
CA LYS A 89 -7.38 11.26 1.88
C LYS A 89 -7.11 10.42 0.63
N ILE A 90 -5.91 10.51 0.04
CA ILE A 90 -5.63 9.78 -1.20
C ILE A 90 -5.61 8.27 -1.00
N PHE A 91 -5.21 7.75 0.18
CA PHE A 91 -5.33 6.33 0.52
C PHE A 91 -6.80 5.89 0.61
N GLN A 92 -7.69 6.72 1.18
CA GLN A 92 -9.12 6.45 1.22
C GLN A 92 -9.70 6.39 -0.20
N ASP A 93 -9.46 7.42 -1.02
CA ASP A 93 -9.94 7.49 -2.40
C ASP A 93 -9.44 6.29 -3.22
N LEU A 94 -8.15 5.93 -3.08
CA LEU A 94 -7.56 4.77 -3.74
C LEU A 94 -8.21 3.46 -3.28
N SER A 95 -8.43 3.31 -1.97
CA SER A 95 -9.05 2.09 -1.42
C SER A 95 -10.49 1.89 -1.90
N GLU A 96 -11.26 2.97 -2.06
CA GLU A 96 -12.62 2.92 -2.61
C GLU A 96 -12.60 2.50 -4.09
N ARG A 97 -11.71 3.11 -4.89
CA ARG A 97 -11.49 2.71 -6.29
C ARG A 97 -11.14 1.23 -6.41
N ASN A 98 -10.19 0.79 -5.62
CA ASN A 98 -9.68 -0.57 -5.68
C ASN A 98 -10.72 -1.61 -5.22
N LYS A 99 -11.50 -1.30 -4.17
CA LYS A 99 -12.63 -2.13 -3.73
C LYS A 99 -13.72 -2.21 -4.79
N ALA A 100 -14.05 -1.11 -5.46
CA ALA A 100 -15.01 -1.11 -6.56
C ALA A 100 -14.53 -2.01 -7.71
N LEU A 101 -13.24 -1.91 -8.08
CA LEU A 101 -12.65 -2.78 -9.10
C LEU A 101 -12.72 -4.27 -8.70
N LEU A 102 -12.34 -4.61 -7.46
CA LEU A 102 -12.40 -5.99 -6.99
C LEU A 102 -13.83 -6.54 -6.92
N ASN A 103 -14.78 -5.71 -6.51
CA ASN A 103 -16.20 -6.11 -6.45
C ASN A 103 -16.83 -6.27 -7.84
N SER A 104 -16.28 -5.66 -8.88
CA SER A 104 -16.73 -5.82 -10.27
C SER A 104 -16.17 -7.06 -10.96
N GLN A 105 -15.21 -7.76 -10.36
CA GLN A 105 -14.68 -9.00 -10.91
C GLN A 105 -15.66 -10.15 -10.70
N GLU A 106 -16.03 -10.82 -11.79
CA GLU A 106 -16.86 -12.03 -11.74
C GLU A 106 -16.09 -13.21 -11.15
N ASP A 107 -14.79 -13.28 -11.44
CA ASP A 107 -13.87 -14.31 -10.95
C ASP A 107 -12.55 -13.68 -10.51
N ILE A 108 -12.28 -13.70 -9.22
CA ILE A 108 -11.04 -13.17 -8.65
C ILE A 108 -9.83 -14.12 -8.88
N GLU A 109 -10.08 -15.37 -9.25
CA GLU A 109 -9.06 -16.34 -9.64
C GLU A 109 -8.73 -16.26 -11.14
N LYS A 110 -9.37 -15.36 -11.88
CA LYS A 110 -9.05 -15.10 -13.27
C LYS A 110 -7.57 -14.79 -13.43
N LEU A 111 -6.93 -15.49 -14.38
CA LEU A 111 -5.53 -15.28 -14.71
C LEU A 111 -5.34 -13.98 -15.50
N ILE A 112 -4.27 -13.28 -15.18
CA ILE A 112 -3.72 -12.12 -15.87
C ILE A 112 -2.27 -12.39 -16.22
N VAL A 113 -1.79 -11.79 -17.32
CA VAL A 113 -0.38 -11.85 -17.72
C VAL A 113 0.27 -10.52 -17.37
N VAL A 114 1.32 -10.57 -16.58
CA VAL A 114 2.12 -9.41 -16.17
C VAL A 114 3.48 -9.49 -16.86
N ASP A 115 3.78 -8.53 -17.75
CA ASP A 115 5.10 -8.40 -18.36
C ASP A 115 5.96 -7.47 -17.50
N ASN A 116 6.79 -8.07 -16.66
CA ASN A 116 7.66 -7.34 -15.74
C ASN A 116 9.01 -7.08 -16.43
N PRO A 117 9.42 -5.81 -16.64
CA PRO A 117 10.67 -5.49 -17.33
C PRO A 117 11.92 -5.99 -16.61
N TYR A 118 11.83 -6.37 -15.33
CA TYR A 118 12.95 -6.88 -14.52
C TYR A 118 12.92 -8.39 -14.31
N ALA A 119 11.74 -9.03 -14.41
CA ALA A 119 11.56 -10.44 -14.07
C ALA A 119 10.96 -11.27 -15.22
N GLY A 120 10.51 -10.64 -16.30
CA GLY A 120 9.88 -11.31 -17.45
C GLY A 120 8.38 -11.54 -17.30
N LEU A 121 7.85 -12.43 -18.12
CA LEU A 121 6.42 -12.75 -18.14
C LEU A 121 6.03 -13.62 -16.94
N LEU A 122 4.95 -13.22 -16.28
CA LEU A 122 4.31 -13.96 -15.20
C LEU A 122 2.83 -14.13 -15.53
N GLU A 123 2.33 -15.37 -15.51
CA GLU A 123 0.91 -15.65 -15.43
C GLU A 123 0.53 -15.82 -13.96
N THR A 124 -0.41 -15.04 -13.47
CA THR A 124 -0.83 -15.01 -12.06
C THR A 124 -2.32 -14.69 -11.99
N SER A 125 -2.97 -14.97 -10.85
CA SER A 125 -4.37 -14.58 -10.65
C SER A 125 -4.51 -13.17 -10.11
N ILE A 126 -5.73 -12.60 -10.24
CA ILE A 126 -6.08 -11.34 -9.56
C ILE A 126 -5.91 -11.50 -8.05
N SER A 127 -6.32 -12.64 -7.47
CA SER A 127 -6.19 -12.91 -6.04
C SER A 127 -4.73 -12.89 -5.56
N GLU A 128 -3.81 -13.52 -6.31
CA GLU A 128 -2.37 -13.49 -6.00
C GLU A 128 -1.79 -12.08 -6.11
N SER A 129 -2.20 -11.31 -7.12
CA SER A 129 -1.79 -9.91 -7.26
C SER A 129 -2.26 -9.04 -6.09
N VAL A 130 -3.48 -9.28 -5.59
CA VAL A 130 -3.99 -8.64 -4.35
C VAL A 130 -3.16 -9.04 -3.13
N LEU A 131 -2.83 -10.33 -2.99
CA LEU A 131 -1.98 -10.80 -1.89
C LEU A 131 -0.56 -10.22 -1.95
N HIS A 132 -0.01 -10.00 -3.16
CA HIS A 132 1.24 -9.28 -3.32
C HIS A 132 1.15 -7.86 -2.76
N VAL A 133 0.12 -7.08 -3.12
CA VAL A 133 -0.10 -5.72 -2.57
C VAL A 133 -0.17 -5.74 -1.04
N VAL A 134 -0.90 -6.67 -0.47
CA VAL A 134 -1.06 -6.81 0.99
C VAL A 134 0.27 -7.12 1.69
N THR A 135 1.02 -8.09 1.18
CA THR A 135 2.31 -8.51 1.76
C THR A 135 3.36 -7.43 1.61
N HIS A 136 3.41 -6.75 0.45
CA HIS A 136 4.27 -5.61 0.20
C HIS A 136 3.99 -4.46 1.19
N GLY A 137 2.72 -4.09 1.35
CA GLY A 137 2.34 -3.06 2.33
C GLY A 137 2.68 -3.46 3.76
N SER A 138 2.50 -4.73 4.14
CA SER A 138 2.87 -5.23 5.47
C SER A 138 4.37 -5.12 5.74
N TYR A 139 5.20 -5.51 4.75
CA TYR A 139 6.66 -5.36 4.82
C TYR A 139 7.08 -3.91 5.05
N HIS A 140 6.51 -2.97 4.31
CA HIS A 140 6.87 -1.55 4.42
C HIS A 140 6.29 -0.86 5.66
N ARG A 141 5.13 -1.26 6.15
CA ARG A 141 4.64 -0.79 7.47
C ARG A 141 5.55 -1.24 8.61
N GLY A 142 6.17 -2.42 8.49
CA GLY A 142 7.24 -2.86 9.41
C GLY A 142 8.45 -1.91 9.38
N ASN A 143 8.84 -1.41 8.20
CA ASN A 143 9.89 -0.40 8.08
C ASN A 143 9.49 0.89 8.81
N ILE A 144 8.28 1.41 8.61
CA ILE A 144 7.78 2.59 9.33
C ILE A 144 7.85 2.37 10.85
N ALA A 145 7.41 1.21 11.35
CA ALA A 145 7.47 0.89 12.76
C ALA A 145 8.90 0.92 13.32
N THR A 146 9.88 0.42 12.55
CA THR A 146 11.31 0.45 12.90
C THR A 146 11.83 1.89 12.91
N MET A 147 11.51 2.67 11.86
CA MET A 147 11.92 4.07 11.75
C MET A 147 11.39 4.91 12.92
N LEU A 148 10.13 4.74 13.31
CA LEU A 148 9.55 5.42 14.47
C LEU A 148 10.32 5.09 15.76
N ARG A 149 10.67 3.81 16.00
CA ARG A 149 11.46 3.41 17.17
C ARG A 149 12.86 4.03 17.16
N GLN A 150 13.53 4.09 16.00
CA GLN A 150 14.83 4.74 15.86
C GLN A 150 14.76 6.25 16.20
N MET A 151 13.63 6.89 15.94
CA MET A 151 13.38 8.29 16.29
C MET A 151 12.86 8.49 17.73
N GLY A 152 12.74 7.43 18.54
CA GLY A 152 12.26 7.49 19.93
C GLY A 152 10.74 7.47 20.09
N HIS A 153 10.00 7.11 19.05
CA HIS A 153 8.53 7.03 19.09
C HIS A 153 8.05 5.57 19.06
N THR A 154 6.99 5.29 19.83
CA THR A 154 6.32 3.98 19.76
C THR A 154 5.47 3.88 18.49
N SER A 155 5.52 2.73 17.84
CA SER A 155 4.59 2.37 16.77
C SER A 155 3.29 1.79 17.35
N VAL A 156 2.38 1.38 16.47
CA VAL A 156 1.11 0.74 16.82
C VAL A 156 1.08 -0.70 16.31
N MET A 157 0.27 -1.54 16.95
CA MET A 157 -0.02 -2.87 16.45
C MET A 157 -0.95 -2.77 15.23
N GLN A 158 -0.62 -3.49 14.17
CA GLN A 158 -1.32 -3.43 12.89
C GLN A 158 -1.29 -4.78 12.15
N ASP A 159 -1.06 -5.87 12.89
CA ASP A 159 -1.03 -7.21 12.31
C ASP A 159 -2.44 -7.75 12.02
N PHE A 160 -2.50 -8.78 11.18
CA PHE A 160 -3.76 -9.38 10.77
C PHE A 160 -4.54 -9.99 11.94
N GLY A 161 -3.83 -10.53 12.95
CA GLY A 161 -4.46 -11.08 14.14
C GLY A 161 -5.31 -10.01 14.86
N LEU A 162 -4.75 -8.80 15.07
CA LEU A 162 -5.48 -7.69 15.69
C LEU A 162 -6.69 -7.25 14.85
N TYR A 163 -6.54 -7.18 13.51
CA TYR A 163 -7.65 -6.87 12.62
C TYR A 163 -8.85 -7.81 12.79
N LEU A 164 -8.62 -9.09 13.12
CA LEU A 164 -9.71 -10.04 13.34
C LEU A 164 -10.58 -9.69 14.57
N TYR A 165 -10.02 -8.98 15.55
CA TYR A 165 -10.74 -8.49 16.73
C TYR A 165 -11.38 -7.11 16.52
N SER A 166 -11.04 -6.39 15.45
CA SER A 166 -11.55 -5.04 15.21
C SER A 166 -12.89 -4.98 14.45
N LYS A 167 -13.54 -6.13 14.27
CA LYS A 167 -14.83 -6.28 13.54
C LYS A 167 -16.01 -6.25 14.47
#